data_e35d6a3dac821825c81e557df68a6f9c
#
_entry.id   e35d6a3dac821825c81e557df68a6f9c
#
_cell.length_a   1.000
_cell.length_b   1.000
_cell.length_c   1.000
_cell.angle_alpha   90.00
_cell.angle_beta   90.00
_cell.angle_gamma   90.00
#
_symmetry.space_group_name_H-M   'P 1'
#
loop_
_entity.id
_entity.type
_entity.pdbx_description
1 polymer ?
#
loop_
_entity_poly.entity_id
_entity_poly.type
_entity_poly.pdbx_seq_one_letter_code
_entity_poly.pdbx_strand_id
1 'polypeptide(L)'
;MGIRAERQQIFNYSEIYKNISFSKTENSFSFSGQLKAWENVEITSRIFYKKLEALLYGDEIRAKMNDDFIIKMLTATNQKDYTILDLIKKHDYSIESLHSFFMEVLDYVYFSVKKQLPYTKHLSLISNAVSELLENTFKYSSRKYYITATLDKEGEYPLNIFIENAYDGDDIEKINENIQALRRGIDEVNSYATPEEAYFEIMKNRLENSLDENGEAVKTSRLGLAKISADTRSRISLETKSEHLGNNGITIKVSVPLELYSKEYFNEIIEESLKHF
;
A
#
# COMPACT_ATOMS: atom_id res chain seq x y z
N MET A 1 11.92 12.65 26.54
CA MET A 1 12.57 12.52 25.21
C MET A 1 11.59 12.12 24.09
N GLY A 2 10.45 11.45 24.37
CA GLY A 2 9.49 11.01 23.35
C GLY A 2 8.76 12.11 22.57
N ILE A 3 8.33 13.16 23.24
CA ILE A 3 7.52 14.25 22.64
C ILE A 3 8.27 15.06 21.54
N ARG A 4 9.60 15.15 21.60
CA ARG A 4 10.39 15.81 20.56
C ARG A 4 10.53 14.97 19.28
N ALA A 5 10.59 13.67 19.39
CA ALA A 5 10.68 12.76 18.23
C ALA A 5 9.36 12.70 17.46
N GLU A 6 8.20 12.66 18.16
CA GLU A 6 6.88 12.69 17.52
C GLU A 6 6.60 14.03 16.80
N ARG A 7 7.00 15.17 17.38
CA ARG A 7 6.85 16.48 16.69
C ARG A 7 7.75 16.60 15.45
N GLN A 8 8.95 16.02 15.45
CA GLN A 8 9.79 15.99 14.25
C GLN A 8 9.21 15.09 13.15
N GLN A 9 8.62 13.95 13.51
CA GLN A 9 7.91 13.10 12.54
C GLN A 9 6.70 13.82 11.91
N ILE A 10 5.90 14.53 12.70
CA ILE A 10 4.74 15.28 12.19
C ILE A 10 5.18 16.40 11.23
N PHE A 11 6.29 17.06 11.48
CA PHE A 11 6.81 18.13 10.61
C PHE A 11 7.26 17.60 9.24
N ASN A 12 7.92 16.46 9.19
CA ASN A 12 8.34 15.83 7.93
C ASN A 12 7.16 15.36 7.08
N TYR A 13 6.09 14.86 7.68
CA TYR A 13 4.88 14.45 6.96
C TYR A 13 4.28 15.60 6.13
N SER A 14 4.15 16.79 6.71
CA SER A 14 3.52 17.93 6.02
C SER A 14 4.33 18.44 4.83
N GLU A 15 5.67 18.40 4.90
CA GLU A 15 6.54 18.81 3.79
C GLU A 15 6.53 17.81 2.63
N ILE A 16 6.47 16.51 2.94
CA ILE A 16 6.40 15.47 1.92
C ILE A 16 5.07 15.54 1.18
N TYR A 17 3.97 15.71 1.90
CA TYR A 17 2.64 15.89 1.30
C TYR A 17 2.54 17.09 0.36
N LYS A 18 3.23 18.20 0.65
CA LYS A 18 3.26 19.39 -0.21
C LYS A 18 3.95 19.18 -1.55
N ASN A 19 4.84 18.19 -1.64
CA ASN A 19 5.64 17.90 -2.83
C ASN A 19 5.08 16.74 -3.66
N ILE A 20 3.90 16.22 -3.31
CA ILE A 20 3.25 15.13 -4.02
C ILE A 20 2.09 15.69 -4.84
N SER A 21 2.13 15.48 -6.15
CA SER A 21 1.00 15.79 -7.04
C SER A 21 0.03 14.62 -7.06
N PHE A 22 -1.27 14.90 -6.96
CA PHE A 22 -2.32 13.88 -6.96
C PHE A 22 -3.31 14.09 -8.10
N SER A 23 -3.75 12.98 -8.68
CA SER A 23 -4.92 12.91 -9.55
C SER A 23 -5.78 11.71 -9.13
N LYS A 24 -7.08 11.82 -9.25
CA LYS A 24 -8.04 10.76 -8.94
C LYS A 24 -9.20 10.79 -9.93
N THR A 25 -9.61 9.61 -10.38
CA THR A 25 -10.87 9.36 -11.07
C THR A 25 -11.68 8.32 -10.29
N GLU A 26 -12.84 7.91 -10.80
CA GLU A 26 -13.63 6.85 -10.16
C GLU A 26 -12.88 5.51 -10.07
N ASN A 27 -12.13 5.15 -11.12
CA ASN A 27 -11.47 3.85 -11.24
C ASN A 27 -9.94 3.93 -11.17
N SER A 28 -9.37 5.08 -10.82
CA SER A 28 -7.92 5.23 -10.76
C SER A 28 -7.50 6.33 -9.80
N PHE A 29 -6.27 6.22 -9.35
CA PHE A 29 -5.53 7.34 -8.78
C PHE A 29 -4.10 7.33 -9.29
N SER A 30 -3.48 8.50 -9.33
CA SER A 30 -2.05 8.64 -9.57
C SER A 30 -1.44 9.69 -8.66
N PHE A 31 -0.16 9.54 -8.40
CA PHE A 31 0.63 10.54 -7.71
C PHE A 31 2.11 10.40 -8.03
N SER A 32 2.83 11.50 -7.92
CA SER A 32 4.25 11.57 -8.23
C SER A 32 5.02 12.37 -7.18
N GLY A 33 6.31 12.13 -7.11
CA GLY A 33 7.18 12.83 -6.19
C GLY A 33 8.64 12.45 -6.34
N GLN A 34 9.43 12.82 -5.33
CA GLN A 34 10.84 12.48 -5.25
C GLN A 34 11.19 11.91 -3.88
N LEU A 35 11.89 10.78 -3.86
CA LEU A 35 12.39 10.11 -2.66
C LEU A 35 13.71 10.76 -2.23
N LYS A 36 13.67 11.77 -1.39
CA LYS A 36 14.87 12.50 -0.93
C LYS A 36 15.62 11.76 0.18
N ALA A 37 14.92 11.00 1.00
CA ALA A 37 15.44 10.24 2.12
C ALA A 37 14.69 8.92 2.25
N TRP A 38 15.21 7.99 3.07
CA TRP A 38 14.58 6.69 3.27
C TRP A 38 13.17 6.78 3.87
N GLU A 39 12.95 7.73 4.76
CA GLU A 39 11.64 7.99 5.36
C GLU A 39 10.57 8.34 4.32
N ASN A 40 10.97 8.91 3.17
CA ASN A 40 10.05 9.19 2.08
C ASN A 40 9.46 7.90 1.47
N VAL A 41 10.20 6.80 1.44
CA VAL A 41 9.72 5.49 0.96
C VAL A 41 8.54 5.03 1.83
N GLU A 42 8.71 5.03 3.15
CA GLU A 42 7.68 4.61 4.10
C GLU A 42 6.43 5.49 4.00
N ILE A 43 6.62 6.81 3.97
CA ILE A 43 5.51 7.76 3.87
C ILE A 43 4.76 7.58 2.55
N THR A 44 5.48 7.45 1.44
CA THR A 44 4.88 7.24 0.11
C THR A 44 4.09 5.93 0.06
N SER A 45 4.61 4.86 0.64
CA SER A 45 3.91 3.57 0.75
C SER A 45 2.62 3.67 1.59
N ARG A 46 2.65 4.42 2.68
CA ARG A 46 1.43 4.68 3.50
C ARG A 46 0.39 5.52 2.75
N ILE A 47 0.84 6.49 1.95
CA ILE A 47 -0.06 7.27 1.09
C ILE A 47 -0.70 6.35 0.05
N PHE A 48 0.11 5.53 -0.62
CA PHE A 48 -0.39 4.54 -1.57
C PHE A 48 -1.43 3.62 -0.93
N TYR A 49 -1.14 3.04 0.23
CA TYR A 49 -2.07 2.19 0.96
C TYR A 49 -3.43 2.87 1.18
N LYS A 50 -3.44 4.10 1.71
CA LYS A 50 -4.68 4.85 1.96
C LYS A 50 -5.46 5.16 0.68
N LYS A 51 -4.75 5.45 -0.43
CA LYS A 51 -5.39 5.71 -1.72
C LYS A 51 -5.95 4.45 -2.35
N LEU A 52 -5.23 3.33 -2.25
CA LEU A 52 -5.71 2.03 -2.70
C LEU A 52 -6.91 1.57 -1.89
N GLU A 53 -6.89 1.76 -0.57
CA GLU A 53 -8.03 1.48 0.29
C GLU A 53 -9.26 2.27 -0.15
N ALA A 54 -9.12 3.57 -0.41
CA ALA A 54 -10.21 4.42 -0.89
C ALA A 54 -10.67 4.05 -2.31
N LEU A 55 -9.77 3.55 -3.17
CA LEU A 55 -10.13 3.06 -4.50
C LEU A 55 -10.96 1.78 -4.43
N LEU A 56 -10.58 0.83 -3.57
CA LEU A 56 -11.22 -0.49 -3.48
C LEU A 56 -12.51 -0.47 -2.68
N TYR A 57 -12.56 0.28 -1.58
CA TYR A 57 -13.74 0.32 -0.71
C TYR A 57 -14.65 1.53 -0.98
N GLY A 58 -14.15 2.58 -1.64
CA GLY A 58 -14.81 3.87 -1.75
C GLY A 58 -14.69 4.72 -0.48
N ASP A 59 -14.60 6.02 -0.66
CA ASP A 59 -14.49 6.99 0.46
C ASP A 59 -15.76 6.97 1.34
N GLU A 60 -16.92 6.71 0.74
CA GLU A 60 -18.23 6.69 1.39
C GLU A 60 -18.37 5.56 2.43
N ILE A 61 -17.75 4.39 2.19
CA ILE A 61 -17.84 3.25 3.11
C ILE A 61 -17.18 3.58 4.44
N ARG A 62 -16.04 4.27 4.42
CA ARG A 62 -15.36 4.69 5.65
C ARG A 62 -16.18 5.71 6.44
N ALA A 63 -16.79 6.69 5.75
CA ALA A 63 -17.69 7.66 6.37
C ALA A 63 -18.91 6.95 6.99
N LYS A 64 -19.56 6.06 6.23
CA LYS A 64 -20.70 5.29 6.71
C LYS A 64 -20.37 4.45 7.95
N MET A 65 -19.22 3.77 7.97
CA MET A 65 -18.78 3.01 9.16
C MET A 65 -18.70 3.90 10.39
N ASN A 66 -18.13 5.10 10.27
CA ASN A 66 -18.01 6.03 11.37
C ASN A 66 -19.38 6.55 11.83
N ASP A 67 -20.25 6.94 10.89
CA ASP A 67 -21.57 7.52 11.17
C ASP A 67 -22.51 6.48 11.79
N ASP A 68 -22.61 5.29 11.21
CA ASP A 68 -23.45 4.20 11.71
C ASP A 68 -22.99 3.74 13.12
N PHE A 69 -21.68 3.71 13.36
CA PHE A 69 -21.14 3.36 14.67
C PHE A 69 -21.41 4.44 15.71
N ILE A 70 -21.18 5.72 15.37
CA ILE A 70 -21.46 6.84 16.27
C ILE A 70 -22.95 6.85 16.63
N ILE A 71 -23.84 6.70 15.64
CA ILE A 71 -25.29 6.64 15.87
C ILE A 71 -25.63 5.47 16.81
N LYS A 72 -25.07 4.27 16.57
CA LYS A 72 -25.29 3.12 17.43
C LYS A 72 -24.79 3.36 18.85
N MET A 73 -23.59 3.88 19.02
CA MET A 73 -23.04 4.22 20.34
C MET A 73 -23.89 5.23 21.08
N LEU A 74 -24.38 6.27 20.37
CA LEU A 74 -25.23 7.29 20.98
C LEU A 74 -26.64 6.79 21.31
N THR A 75 -27.15 5.79 20.58
CA THR A 75 -28.49 5.22 20.74
C THR A 75 -28.50 3.92 21.55
N ALA A 76 -27.34 3.30 21.82
CA ALA A 76 -27.24 2.12 22.66
C ALA A 76 -27.68 2.46 24.10
N THR A 77 -28.89 2.07 24.43
CA THR A 77 -29.38 2.06 25.82
C THR A 77 -28.83 0.79 26.46
N ASN A 78 -27.98 0.95 27.46
CA ASN A 78 -27.62 -0.15 28.34
C ASN A 78 -28.92 -0.63 29.01
N GLN A 79 -29.04 -1.93 29.33
CA GLN A 79 -30.21 -2.56 29.97
C GLN A 79 -30.68 -1.89 31.30
N LYS A 80 -30.06 -0.77 31.68
CA LYS A 80 -30.36 0.01 32.91
C LYS A 80 -30.75 1.48 32.65
N ASP A 81 -31.31 1.81 31.51
CA ASP A 81 -31.80 3.17 31.19
C ASP A 81 -30.73 4.30 31.20
N TYR A 82 -29.45 3.98 31.14
CA TYR A 82 -28.37 4.97 31.06
C TYR A 82 -27.78 5.00 29.66
N THR A 83 -27.77 6.19 29.06
CA THR A 83 -27.01 6.43 27.85
C THR A 83 -25.53 6.62 28.17
N ILE A 84 -24.64 6.42 27.20
CA ILE A 84 -23.21 6.79 27.33
C ILE A 84 -23.07 8.24 27.78
N LEU A 85 -23.94 9.15 27.29
CA LEU A 85 -24.02 10.55 27.73
C LEU A 85 -24.32 10.69 29.25
N ASP A 86 -25.13 9.84 29.82
CA ASP A 86 -25.43 9.89 31.25
C ASP A 86 -24.26 9.37 32.09
N LEU A 87 -23.55 8.36 31.61
CA LEU A 87 -22.30 7.89 32.24
C LEU A 87 -21.20 8.98 32.20
N ILE A 88 -21.08 9.69 31.09
CA ILE A 88 -20.20 10.85 30.93
C ILE A 88 -20.48 11.93 31.97
N LYS A 89 -21.75 12.35 32.09
CA LYS A 89 -22.18 13.34 33.04
C LYS A 89 -21.99 12.91 34.49
N LYS A 90 -22.16 11.62 34.79
CA LYS A 90 -22.06 11.08 36.14
C LYS A 90 -20.62 10.98 36.65
N HIS A 91 -19.62 10.86 35.75
CA HIS A 91 -18.24 10.61 36.13
C HIS A 91 -17.30 11.81 35.94
N ASP A 92 -17.85 12.98 35.59
CA ASP A 92 -17.12 14.26 35.45
C ASP A 92 -15.84 14.16 34.58
N TYR A 93 -15.94 13.41 33.49
CA TYR A 93 -14.84 13.28 32.55
C TYR A 93 -14.60 14.62 31.81
N SER A 94 -13.33 15.02 31.65
CA SER A 94 -13.01 16.17 30.82
C SER A 94 -13.37 15.90 29.35
N ILE A 95 -13.77 16.94 28.63
CA ILE A 95 -14.13 16.85 27.20
C ILE A 95 -12.97 16.24 26.38
N GLU A 96 -11.72 16.56 26.75
CA GLU A 96 -10.53 16.04 26.09
C GLU A 96 -10.31 14.54 26.32
N SER A 97 -10.53 14.07 27.56
CA SER A 97 -10.46 12.63 27.88
C SER A 97 -11.53 11.84 27.17
N LEU A 98 -12.71 12.41 27.01
CA LEU A 98 -13.82 11.81 26.27
C LEU A 98 -13.54 11.74 24.78
N HIS A 99 -13.01 12.81 24.19
CA HIS A 99 -12.63 12.84 22.79
C HIS A 99 -11.57 11.76 22.49
N SER A 100 -10.54 11.65 23.33
CA SER A 100 -9.50 10.62 23.19
C SER A 100 -10.09 9.22 23.27
N PHE A 101 -10.94 8.96 24.26
CA PHE A 101 -11.62 7.68 24.42
C PHE A 101 -12.50 7.33 23.20
N PHE A 102 -13.29 8.30 22.71
CA PHE A 102 -14.12 8.09 21.50
C PHE A 102 -13.27 7.77 20.28
N MET A 103 -12.15 8.47 20.08
CA MET A 103 -11.26 8.18 18.96
C MET A 103 -10.65 6.79 19.05
N GLU A 104 -10.23 6.34 20.24
CA GLU A 104 -9.72 4.98 20.47
C GLU A 104 -10.78 3.91 20.17
N VAL A 105 -12.01 4.13 20.60
CA VAL A 105 -13.12 3.20 20.36
C VAL A 105 -13.47 3.17 18.87
N LEU A 106 -13.53 4.33 18.20
CA LEU A 106 -13.75 4.41 16.75
C LEU A 106 -12.66 3.67 15.97
N ASP A 107 -11.41 3.87 16.35
CA ASP A 107 -10.29 3.16 15.74
C ASP A 107 -10.38 1.65 15.96
N TYR A 108 -10.71 1.21 17.19
CA TYR A 108 -10.89 -0.21 17.50
C TYR A 108 -11.98 -0.84 16.64
N VAL A 109 -13.15 -0.21 16.54
CA VAL A 109 -14.27 -0.72 15.73
C VAL A 109 -13.92 -0.71 14.26
N TYR A 110 -13.34 0.39 13.76
CA TYR A 110 -12.87 0.48 12.39
C TYR A 110 -11.92 -0.68 12.04
N PHE A 111 -10.90 -0.93 12.87
CA PHE A 111 -9.98 -2.04 12.66
C PHE A 111 -10.66 -3.41 12.74
N SER A 112 -11.63 -3.57 13.62
CA SER A 112 -12.35 -4.83 13.78
C SER A 112 -13.25 -5.14 12.60
N VAL A 113 -14.01 -4.16 12.10
CA VAL A 113 -14.83 -4.28 10.90
C VAL A 113 -13.93 -4.47 9.66
N LYS A 114 -12.86 -3.67 9.55
CA LYS A 114 -11.92 -3.75 8.45
C LYS A 114 -11.30 -5.14 8.29
N LYS A 115 -11.01 -5.85 9.39
CA LYS A 115 -10.48 -7.22 9.33
C LYS A 115 -11.42 -8.21 8.65
N GLN A 116 -12.71 -7.93 8.62
CA GLN A 116 -13.72 -8.77 7.99
C GLN A 116 -13.93 -8.42 6.51
N LEU A 117 -13.43 -7.26 6.06
CA LEU A 117 -13.52 -6.85 4.67
C LEU A 117 -12.57 -7.68 3.78
N PRO A 118 -13.01 -8.09 2.58
CA PRO A 118 -12.30 -9.06 1.74
C PRO A 118 -10.90 -8.62 1.30
N TYR A 119 -10.67 -7.31 1.14
CA TYR A 119 -9.38 -6.80 0.63
C TYR A 119 -8.31 -6.57 1.70
N THR A 120 -8.60 -6.68 2.99
CA THR A 120 -7.66 -6.25 4.05
C THR A 120 -6.30 -6.93 3.96
N LYS A 121 -6.28 -8.24 3.72
CA LYS A 121 -5.05 -9.00 3.52
C LYS A 121 -4.32 -8.58 2.24
N HIS A 122 -5.05 -8.46 1.14
CA HIS A 122 -4.50 -8.06 -0.16
C HIS A 122 -3.93 -6.64 -0.12
N LEU A 123 -4.62 -5.69 0.51
CA LEU A 123 -4.13 -4.32 0.68
C LEU A 123 -2.76 -4.26 1.34
N SER A 124 -2.55 -5.03 2.40
CA SER A 124 -1.27 -5.08 3.10
C SER A 124 -0.17 -5.67 2.23
N LEU A 125 -0.44 -6.77 1.52
CA LEU A 125 0.52 -7.43 0.64
C LEU A 125 0.87 -6.53 -0.55
N ILE A 126 -0.12 -5.90 -1.18
CA ILE A 126 0.09 -4.96 -2.29
C ILE A 126 0.89 -3.73 -1.83
N SER A 127 0.60 -3.20 -0.65
CA SER A 127 1.35 -2.07 -0.11
C SER A 127 2.81 -2.43 0.16
N ASN A 128 3.08 -3.63 0.68
CA ASN A 128 4.45 -4.12 0.86
C ASN A 128 5.17 -4.28 -0.48
N ALA A 129 4.49 -4.79 -1.51
CA ALA A 129 5.04 -4.90 -2.85
C ALA A 129 5.42 -3.52 -3.44
N VAL A 130 4.55 -2.52 -3.28
CA VAL A 130 4.84 -1.15 -3.71
C VAL A 130 5.99 -0.53 -2.90
N SER A 131 6.06 -0.81 -1.59
CA SER A 131 7.19 -0.37 -0.76
C SER A 131 8.52 -0.92 -1.28
N GLU A 132 8.60 -2.21 -1.62
CA GLU A 132 9.79 -2.84 -2.21
C GLU A 132 10.18 -2.19 -3.55
N LEU A 133 9.21 -1.87 -4.42
CA LEU A 133 9.48 -1.17 -5.68
C LEU A 133 9.96 0.27 -5.47
N LEU A 134 9.43 0.98 -4.49
CA LEU A 134 9.90 2.30 -4.10
C LEU A 134 11.30 2.27 -3.48
N GLU A 135 11.62 1.23 -2.69
CA GLU A 135 12.99 1.00 -2.20
C GLU A 135 13.97 0.81 -3.35
N ASN A 136 13.59 0.03 -4.36
CA ASN A 136 14.39 -0.16 -5.55
C ASN A 136 14.55 1.15 -6.33
N THR A 137 13.50 1.95 -6.45
CA THR A 137 13.56 3.29 -7.04
C THR A 137 14.53 4.18 -6.26
N PHE A 138 14.50 4.17 -4.94
CA PHE A 138 15.40 4.95 -4.10
C PHE A 138 16.88 4.54 -4.25
N LYS A 139 17.13 3.23 -4.35
CA LYS A 139 18.49 2.66 -4.41
C LYS A 139 19.13 2.77 -5.79
N TYR A 140 18.36 2.64 -6.86
CA TYR A 140 18.88 2.34 -8.20
C TYR A 140 18.46 3.33 -9.29
N SER A 141 17.69 4.40 -8.97
CA SER A 141 17.21 5.36 -9.96
C SER A 141 17.40 6.81 -9.51
N SER A 142 16.90 7.75 -10.30
CA SER A 142 16.88 9.20 -10.02
C SER A 142 16.08 9.59 -8.78
N ARG A 143 15.46 8.60 -8.10
CA ARG A 143 14.56 8.80 -6.97
C ARG A 143 13.28 9.56 -7.31
N LYS A 144 13.05 9.90 -8.58
CA LYS A 144 11.76 10.39 -9.06
C LYS A 144 10.86 9.21 -9.36
N TYR A 145 9.61 9.34 -8.98
CA TYR A 145 8.61 8.29 -9.23
C TYR A 145 7.28 8.90 -9.70
N TYR A 146 6.55 8.10 -10.46
CA TYR A 146 5.14 8.31 -10.76
C TYR A 146 4.42 6.98 -10.54
N ILE A 147 3.37 6.97 -9.72
CA ILE A 147 2.59 5.78 -9.40
C ILE A 147 1.16 5.98 -9.87
N THR A 148 0.66 4.98 -10.59
CA THR A 148 -0.76 4.91 -10.97
C THR A 148 -1.31 3.57 -10.54
N ALA A 149 -2.51 3.56 -9.97
CA ALA A 149 -3.30 2.35 -9.77
C ALA A 149 -4.64 2.52 -10.49
N THR A 150 -5.03 1.49 -11.24
CA THR A 150 -6.27 1.47 -12.03
C THR A 150 -7.07 0.20 -11.74
N LEU A 151 -8.38 0.33 -11.70
CA LEU A 151 -9.32 -0.79 -11.69
C LEU A 151 -9.89 -0.99 -13.09
N ASP A 152 -9.70 -2.20 -13.60
CA ASP A 152 -10.32 -2.70 -14.84
C ASP A 152 -11.31 -3.81 -14.45
N LYS A 153 -12.60 -3.48 -14.45
CA LYS A 153 -13.66 -4.39 -14.00
C LYS A 153 -13.87 -5.59 -14.92
N GLU A 154 -13.41 -5.50 -16.15
CA GLU A 154 -13.60 -6.53 -17.19
C GLU A 154 -12.32 -7.34 -17.45
N GLY A 155 -11.18 -6.89 -16.91
CA GLY A 155 -9.88 -7.52 -17.13
C GLY A 155 -9.64 -8.77 -16.29
N GLU A 156 -8.80 -9.67 -16.79
CA GLU A 156 -8.30 -10.84 -16.04
C GLU A 156 -7.57 -10.43 -14.74
N TYR A 157 -6.95 -9.25 -14.77
CA TYR A 157 -6.27 -8.64 -13.62
C TYR A 157 -6.94 -7.31 -13.29
N PRO A 158 -7.98 -7.32 -12.46
CA PRO A 158 -8.78 -6.13 -12.18
C PRO A 158 -8.00 -4.96 -11.58
N LEU A 159 -6.93 -5.21 -10.83
CA LEU A 159 -6.09 -4.14 -10.30
C LEU A 159 -4.74 -4.12 -11.01
N ASN A 160 -4.43 -3.00 -11.66
CA ASN A 160 -3.16 -2.74 -12.30
C ASN A 160 -2.45 -1.57 -11.60
N ILE A 161 -1.19 -1.80 -11.20
CA ILE A 161 -0.35 -0.81 -10.54
C ILE A 161 0.85 -0.55 -11.45
N PHE A 162 1.07 0.71 -11.80
CA PHE A 162 2.17 1.18 -12.63
C PHE A 162 3.10 2.03 -11.77
N ILE A 163 4.37 1.67 -11.73
CA ILE A 163 5.40 2.45 -11.05
C ILE A 163 6.44 2.84 -12.09
N GLU A 164 6.46 4.13 -12.39
CA GLU A 164 7.45 4.71 -13.28
C GLU A 164 8.61 5.25 -12.45
N ASN A 165 9.81 5.00 -12.91
CA ASN A 165 11.02 5.60 -12.41
C ASN A 165 11.98 5.91 -13.56
N ALA A 166 12.95 6.77 -13.32
CA ALA A 166 13.94 7.15 -14.33
C ALA A 166 15.35 6.91 -13.82
N TYR A 167 16.24 6.49 -14.68
CA TYR A 167 17.66 6.38 -14.36
C TYR A 167 18.33 7.75 -14.45
N ASP A 168 19.25 8.03 -13.50
CA ASP A 168 20.11 9.20 -13.54
C ASP A 168 21.35 8.94 -14.38
N GLY A 169 21.80 10.00 -15.05
CA GLY A 169 23.09 10.05 -15.74
C GLY A 169 22.97 9.92 -17.24
N ASP A 170 24.10 10.21 -17.88
CA ASP A 170 24.28 10.22 -19.35
C ASP A 170 24.89 8.92 -19.87
N ASP A 171 25.23 7.97 -19.00
CA ASP A 171 25.78 6.67 -19.35
C ASP A 171 24.69 5.73 -19.84
N ILE A 172 24.36 5.87 -21.10
CA ILE A 172 23.29 5.09 -21.76
C ILE A 172 23.60 3.58 -21.76
N GLU A 173 24.87 3.20 -21.83
CA GLU A 173 25.31 1.80 -21.83
C GLU A 173 24.96 1.14 -20.48
N LYS A 174 25.35 1.76 -19.39
CA LYS A 174 25.07 1.30 -18.03
C LYS A 174 23.56 1.30 -17.73
N ILE A 175 22.83 2.31 -18.21
CA ILE A 175 21.36 2.34 -18.09
C ILE A 175 20.73 1.13 -18.80
N ASN A 176 21.16 0.86 -20.05
CA ASN A 176 20.67 -0.28 -20.81
C ASN A 176 21.02 -1.62 -20.15
N GLU A 177 22.22 -1.78 -19.60
CA GLU A 177 22.60 -2.98 -18.84
C GLU A 177 21.69 -3.21 -17.64
N ASN A 178 21.39 -2.16 -16.86
CA ASN A 178 20.48 -2.23 -15.71
C ASN A 178 19.05 -2.62 -16.13
N ILE A 179 18.54 -2.03 -17.22
CA ILE A 179 17.22 -2.35 -17.78
C ILE A 179 17.19 -3.81 -18.24
N GLN A 180 18.22 -4.29 -18.92
CA GLN A 180 18.30 -5.69 -19.37
C GLN A 180 18.42 -6.67 -18.18
N ALA A 181 19.14 -6.30 -17.13
CA ALA A 181 19.22 -7.10 -15.92
C ALA A 181 17.86 -7.20 -15.22
N LEU A 182 17.13 -6.09 -15.12
CA LEU A 182 15.77 -6.05 -14.57
C LEU A 182 14.81 -6.90 -15.41
N ARG A 183 14.88 -6.78 -16.76
CA ARG A 183 14.05 -7.58 -17.68
C ARG A 183 14.29 -9.08 -17.49
N ARG A 184 15.55 -9.52 -17.49
CA ARG A 184 15.90 -10.93 -17.22
C ARG A 184 15.37 -11.41 -15.88
N GLY A 185 15.40 -10.57 -14.84
CA GLY A 185 14.84 -10.91 -13.54
C GLY A 185 13.33 -11.08 -13.56
N ILE A 186 12.62 -10.23 -14.28
CA ILE A 186 11.15 -10.34 -14.45
C ILE A 186 10.79 -11.55 -15.29
N ASP A 187 11.49 -11.80 -16.39
CA ASP A 187 11.25 -12.95 -17.26
C ASP A 187 11.50 -14.27 -16.51
N GLU A 188 12.54 -14.32 -15.67
CA GLU A 188 12.80 -15.48 -14.81
C GLU A 188 11.68 -15.72 -13.82
N VAL A 189 11.22 -14.68 -13.09
CA VAL A 189 10.09 -14.81 -12.15
C VAL A 189 8.82 -15.29 -12.86
N ASN A 190 8.55 -14.74 -14.04
CA ASN A 190 7.36 -15.13 -14.82
C ASN A 190 7.49 -16.48 -15.55
N SER A 191 8.67 -17.11 -15.57
CA SER A 191 8.88 -18.41 -16.23
C SER A 191 8.42 -19.60 -15.40
N TYR A 192 8.23 -19.43 -14.11
CA TYR A 192 7.72 -20.47 -13.22
C TYR A 192 6.21 -20.64 -13.38
N ALA A 193 5.72 -21.84 -13.05
CA ALA A 193 4.30 -22.17 -13.18
C ALA A 193 3.42 -21.34 -12.24
N THR A 194 3.93 -21.02 -11.04
CA THR A 194 3.26 -20.16 -10.06
C THR A 194 4.21 -19.13 -9.45
N PRO A 195 3.69 -17.98 -9.00
CA PRO A 195 4.50 -16.98 -8.28
C PRO A 195 5.14 -17.51 -7.00
N GLU A 196 4.45 -18.40 -6.30
CA GLU A 196 4.94 -19.03 -5.07
C GLU A 196 6.13 -19.97 -5.36
N GLU A 197 6.06 -20.72 -6.45
CA GLU A 197 7.16 -21.56 -6.93
C GLU A 197 8.38 -20.72 -7.30
N ALA A 198 8.18 -19.62 -8.05
CA ALA A 198 9.23 -18.69 -8.39
C ALA A 198 9.97 -18.18 -7.14
N TYR A 199 9.22 -17.74 -6.14
CA TYR A 199 9.80 -17.25 -4.89
C TYR A 199 10.58 -18.33 -4.15
N PHE A 200 10.02 -19.53 -4.05
CA PHE A 200 10.65 -20.66 -3.35
C PHE A 200 11.96 -21.07 -4.02
N GLU A 201 11.96 -21.27 -5.34
CA GLU A 201 13.16 -21.70 -6.08
C GLU A 201 14.24 -20.63 -6.10
N ILE A 202 13.89 -19.35 -6.30
CA ILE A 202 14.84 -18.24 -6.24
C ILE A 202 15.44 -18.10 -4.83
N MET A 203 14.61 -18.24 -3.77
CA MET A 203 15.09 -18.21 -2.39
C MET A 203 16.03 -19.38 -2.08
N LYS A 204 15.67 -20.59 -2.52
CA LYS A 204 16.50 -21.79 -2.36
C LYS A 204 17.85 -21.62 -3.04
N ASN A 205 17.85 -21.22 -4.32
CA ASN A 205 19.08 -20.94 -5.07
C ASN A 205 19.96 -19.89 -4.38
N ARG A 206 19.35 -18.88 -3.76
CA ARG A 206 20.09 -17.86 -2.99
C ARG A 206 20.74 -18.43 -1.74
N LEU A 207 20.04 -19.33 -1.03
CA LEU A 207 20.59 -19.98 0.18
C LEU A 207 21.73 -20.93 -0.16
N GLU A 208 21.60 -21.68 -1.27
CA GLU A 208 22.63 -22.61 -1.74
C GLU A 208 23.85 -21.90 -2.29
N ASN A 209 23.68 -20.73 -2.92
CA ASN A 209 24.73 -19.91 -3.55
C ASN A 209 24.93 -18.57 -2.82
N SER A 210 24.80 -18.55 -1.52
CA SER A 210 24.85 -17.31 -0.72
C SER A 210 26.23 -16.66 -0.70
N LEU A 211 27.28 -17.41 -0.96
CA LEU A 211 28.66 -16.95 -1.03
C LEU A 211 29.23 -17.27 -2.41
N ASP A 212 29.99 -16.35 -2.95
CA ASP A 212 30.82 -16.60 -4.14
C ASP A 212 32.06 -17.44 -3.81
N GLU A 213 32.88 -17.73 -4.82
CA GLU A 213 34.12 -18.49 -4.65
C GLU A 213 35.12 -17.80 -3.69
N ASN A 214 34.93 -16.51 -3.41
CA ASN A 214 35.77 -15.72 -2.50
C ASN A 214 35.13 -15.59 -1.09
N GLY A 215 33.94 -16.18 -0.87
CA GLY A 215 33.19 -16.08 0.39
C GLY A 215 32.43 -14.77 0.55
N GLU A 216 32.26 -13.98 -0.51
CA GLU A 216 31.45 -12.77 -0.48
C GLU A 216 29.98 -13.07 -0.78
N ALA A 217 29.08 -12.30 -0.14
CA ALA A 217 27.65 -12.49 -0.34
C ALA A 217 27.21 -12.13 -1.76
N VAL A 218 26.66 -13.10 -2.49
CA VAL A 218 26.13 -12.89 -3.84
C VAL A 218 24.91 -11.98 -3.79
N LYS A 219 25.00 -10.81 -4.42
CA LYS A 219 23.89 -9.87 -4.56
C LYS A 219 22.90 -10.39 -5.61
N THR A 220 21.82 -11.02 -5.16
CA THR A 220 20.72 -11.40 -6.06
C THR A 220 19.59 -10.38 -6.00
N SER A 221 19.45 -9.58 -7.04
CA SER A 221 18.38 -8.55 -7.18
C SER A 221 16.98 -9.12 -7.42
N ARG A 222 16.86 -10.46 -7.60
CA ARG A 222 15.64 -11.11 -8.08
C ARG A 222 14.65 -11.48 -6.98
N LEU A 223 15.11 -11.62 -5.75
CA LEU A 223 14.26 -12.06 -4.62
C LEU A 223 13.14 -11.06 -4.33
N GLY A 224 13.41 -9.75 -4.45
CA GLY A 224 12.37 -8.72 -4.27
C GLY A 224 11.24 -8.85 -5.29
N LEU A 225 11.57 -9.05 -6.57
CA LEU A 225 10.57 -9.25 -7.63
C LEU A 225 9.76 -10.52 -7.43
N ALA A 226 10.43 -11.63 -7.11
CA ALA A 226 9.78 -12.91 -6.83
C ALA A 226 8.84 -12.80 -5.60
N LYS A 227 9.28 -12.09 -4.56
CA LYS A 227 8.45 -11.83 -3.37
C LYS A 227 7.22 -10.99 -3.72
N ILE A 228 7.38 -9.91 -4.50
CA ILE A 228 6.26 -9.09 -4.97
C ILE A 228 5.24 -9.97 -5.69
N SER A 229 5.69 -10.77 -6.66
CA SER A 229 4.82 -11.65 -7.43
C SER A 229 4.10 -12.67 -6.54
N ALA A 230 4.81 -13.32 -5.61
CA ALA A 230 4.23 -14.32 -4.70
C ALA A 230 3.24 -13.71 -3.71
N ASP A 231 3.61 -12.62 -3.05
CA ASP A 231 2.78 -11.96 -2.04
C ASP A 231 1.44 -11.46 -2.62
N THR A 232 1.47 -10.97 -3.85
CA THR A 232 0.29 -10.41 -4.53
C THR A 232 -0.37 -11.36 -5.53
N ARG A 233 0.23 -12.53 -5.76
CA ARG A 233 -0.13 -13.45 -6.86
C ARG A 233 -0.20 -12.76 -8.21
N SER A 234 0.63 -11.74 -8.38
CA SER A 234 0.60 -10.86 -9.54
C SER A 234 1.52 -11.32 -10.64
N ARG A 235 1.20 -10.87 -11.85
CA ARG A 235 2.13 -10.86 -12.97
C ARG A 235 2.86 -9.52 -13.02
N ILE A 236 4.19 -9.58 -13.20
CA ILE A 236 5.02 -8.37 -13.32
C ILE A 236 5.43 -8.22 -14.78
N SER A 237 5.39 -7.01 -15.30
CA SER A 237 5.92 -6.68 -16.62
C SER A 237 6.72 -5.38 -16.60
N LEU A 238 7.62 -5.23 -17.58
CA LEU A 238 8.50 -4.08 -17.74
C LEU A 238 8.27 -3.43 -19.10
N GLU A 239 7.96 -2.15 -19.08
CA GLU A 239 7.97 -1.28 -20.27
C GLU A 239 9.17 -0.36 -20.19
N THR A 240 9.92 -0.25 -21.31
CA THR A 240 11.14 0.56 -21.40
C THR A 240 10.86 2.01 -21.76
N LYS A 241 9.65 2.47 -21.54
CA LYS A 241 9.23 3.85 -21.72
C LYS A 241 8.42 4.28 -20.52
N SER A 242 8.63 5.50 -20.06
CA SER A 242 7.80 6.16 -19.07
C SER A 242 7.02 7.27 -19.77
N GLU A 243 5.73 7.35 -19.52
CA GLU A 243 4.92 8.43 -20.08
C GLU A 243 5.19 9.77 -19.40
N HIS A 244 5.62 9.75 -18.14
CA HIS A 244 5.70 10.94 -17.28
C HIS A 244 7.15 11.36 -16.96
N LEU A 245 8.12 10.44 -17.00
CA LEU A 245 9.49 10.69 -16.56
C LEU A 245 10.52 10.80 -17.71
N GLY A 246 10.05 10.74 -18.95
CA GLY A 246 10.87 11.00 -20.14
C GLY A 246 11.66 9.77 -20.64
N ASN A 247 12.63 10.00 -21.54
CA ASN A 247 13.26 8.96 -22.35
C ASN A 247 14.09 7.92 -21.56
N ASN A 248 14.57 8.28 -20.37
CA ASN A 248 15.32 7.37 -19.49
C ASN A 248 14.40 6.71 -18.44
N GLY A 249 13.10 6.84 -18.62
CA GLY A 249 12.12 6.26 -17.73
C GLY A 249 11.78 4.82 -18.09
N ILE A 250 11.47 4.05 -17.08
CA ILE A 250 10.89 2.70 -17.19
C ILE A 250 9.59 2.63 -16.41
N THR A 251 8.71 1.75 -16.83
CA THR A 251 7.46 1.45 -16.14
C THR A 251 7.45 -0.01 -15.72
N ILE A 252 7.32 -0.26 -14.43
CA ILE A 252 7.05 -1.59 -13.88
C ILE A 252 5.54 -1.67 -13.64
N LYS A 253 4.90 -2.64 -14.29
CA LYS A 253 3.48 -2.94 -14.12
C LYS A 253 3.34 -4.18 -13.26
N VAL A 254 2.52 -4.08 -12.20
CA VAL A 254 2.09 -5.19 -11.35
C VAL A 254 0.59 -5.40 -11.56
N SER A 255 0.23 -6.52 -12.18
CA SER A 255 -1.17 -6.87 -12.48
C SER A 255 -1.65 -7.90 -11.45
N VAL A 256 -2.60 -7.49 -10.59
CA VAL A 256 -3.05 -8.27 -9.43
C VAL A 256 -4.41 -8.90 -9.75
N PRO A 257 -4.54 -10.25 -9.62
CA PRO A 257 -5.81 -10.94 -9.74
C PRO A 257 -6.63 -10.68 -8.46
N LEU A 258 -7.59 -9.78 -8.54
CA LEU A 258 -8.42 -9.36 -7.42
C LEU A 258 -9.89 -9.55 -7.77
N GLU A 259 -10.64 -10.30 -6.95
CA GLU A 259 -12.08 -10.36 -7.08
C GLU A 259 -12.68 -9.02 -6.66
N LEU A 260 -13.48 -8.41 -7.53
CA LEU A 260 -14.13 -7.12 -7.23
C LEU A 260 -15.51 -7.35 -6.64
N TYR A 261 -15.78 -6.69 -5.53
CA TYR A 261 -17.07 -6.74 -4.82
C TYR A 261 -17.84 -5.44 -4.98
N SER A 262 -19.17 -5.53 -4.94
CA SER A 262 -20.04 -4.38 -5.04
C SER A 262 -20.06 -3.55 -3.73
N LYS A 263 -20.54 -2.31 -3.81
CA LYS A 263 -20.74 -1.46 -2.63
C LYS A 263 -21.78 -2.07 -1.66
N GLU A 264 -22.80 -2.71 -2.19
CA GLU A 264 -23.86 -3.37 -1.43
C GLU A 264 -23.26 -4.49 -0.58
N TYR A 265 -22.38 -5.31 -1.14
CA TYR A 265 -21.68 -6.37 -0.41
C TYR A 265 -20.86 -5.84 0.77
N PHE A 266 -20.14 -4.73 0.57
CA PHE A 266 -19.41 -4.11 1.69
C PHE A 266 -20.35 -3.57 2.77
N ASN A 267 -21.46 -2.95 2.36
CA ASN A 267 -22.45 -2.45 3.31
C ASN A 267 -23.03 -3.58 4.17
N GLU A 268 -23.34 -4.75 3.58
CA GLU A 268 -23.84 -5.91 4.30
C GLU A 268 -22.82 -6.40 5.35
N ILE A 269 -21.52 -6.50 4.98
CA ILE A 269 -20.48 -6.89 5.93
C ILE A 269 -20.35 -5.89 7.06
N ILE A 270 -20.38 -4.59 6.75
CA ILE A 270 -20.29 -3.53 7.77
C ILE A 270 -21.46 -3.60 8.73
N GLU A 271 -22.69 -3.70 8.22
CA GLU A 271 -23.88 -3.80 9.03
C GLU A 271 -23.90 -5.05 9.91
N GLU A 272 -23.48 -6.19 9.36
CA GLU A 272 -23.37 -7.44 10.13
C GLU A 272 -22.30 -7.34 11.21
N SER A 273 -21.13 -6.81 10.86
CA SER A 273 -20.02 -6.61 11.82
C SER A 273 -20.42 -5.69 12.97
N LEU A 274 -21.15 -4.61 12.68
CA LEU A 274 -21.59 -3.64 13.67
C LEU A 274 -22.68 -4.18 14.61
N LYS A 275 -23.36 -5.30 14.28
CA LYS A 275 -24.32 -5.93 15.20
C LYS A 275 -23.64 -6.54 16.43
N HIS A 276 -22.36 -6.83 16.33
CA HIS A 276 -21.56 -7.44 17.40
C HIS A 276 -20.95 -6.43 18.38
N PHE A 277 -21.07 -5.15 18.10
CA PHE A 277 -20.66 -4.05 18.98
C PHE A 277 -21.86 -3.37 19.62
#